data_cd7336828c38735bc4012a5a17c3459a
#
_entry.id   cd7336828c38735bc4012a5a17c3459a
#
_cell.length_a   1.000
_cell.length_b   1.000
_cell.length_c   1.000
_cell.angle_alpha   90.00
_cell.angle_beta   90.00
_cell.angle_gamma   90.00
#
_symmetry.space_group_name_H-M   'P 1'
#
loop_
_entity.id
_entity.type
_entity.pdbx_description
1 polymer ?
#
loop_
_entity_poly.entity_id
_entity_poly.type
_entity_poly.pdbx_seq_one_letter_code
_entity_poly.pdbx_strand_id
1 'polypeptide(L)'
;MNKAKFGPMLLALALFAVFLLIPTRFLLPLLSDEKVEQAATSLKEEKIQSMILQQKMLADPKYLPMYGSSEFARMDAFHPSNYFKVKPEGFTPFLLGRGGTQDLVHVLNFASTMDQLKDKKIVFVLSPQWFVPQGIDETHFAPNFSKQQGYHFIFNNDLKPEMKKQIAKRLLNFEIVKKETLLKISLEGIAYDDTKYKVKALAAKPFAYIYRNILDRKDLFTAMFNIKPHKEKLDPSLKQMNWEEARKHADQTGAVESGSNEYGIEDDYFNSKIKKKLKQREGYLKNDAYDQSPEYEDLQIVLDLLKQSGAKPLFISVPVKGPWYDYAGFPKERRELYYKKVHEQIEKAGYPIADFSNHEYDKYFLKDHMHLGWKGWVYIDEAIQQFYKAN
;
A
#
# COMPACT_ATOMS: atom_id res chain seq x y z
N MET A 1 -17.46 -53.42 28.83
CA MET A 1 -17.92 -52.06 28.54
C MET A 1 -16.68 -51.23 28.19
N ASN A 2 -16.46 -50.94 26.90
CA ASN A 2 -15.39 -50.03 26.47
C ASN A 2 -15.77 -48.62 26.90
N LYS A 3 -15.09 -48.11 27.93
CA LYS A 3 -15.18 -46.68 28.29
C LYS A 3 -14.69 -45.90 27.08
N ALA A 4 -15.57 -45.15 26.45
CA ALA A 4 -15.23 -44.29 25.34
C ALA A 4 -14.01 -43.42 25.70
N LYS A 5 -12.95 -43.55 24.91
CA LYS A 5 -11.67 -42.86 25.15
C LYS A 5 -11.76 -41.40 24.67
N PHE A 6 -12.57 -40.59 25.35
CA PHE A 6 -12.70 -39.15 25.07
C PHE A 6 -11.51 -38.33 25.55
N GLY A 7 -10.60 -38.91 26.37
CA GLY A 7 -9.46 -38.24 26.91
C GLY A 7 -8.53 -37.61 25.84
N PRO A 8 -8.08 -38.35 24.81
CA PRO A 8 -7.26 -37.79 23.74
C PRO A 8 -7.96 -36.67 22.96
N MET A 9 -9.26 -36.80 22.71
CA MET A 9 -10.05 -35.77 22.03
C MET A 9 -10.17 -34.49 22.87
N LEU A 10 -10.46 -34.62 24.18
CA LEU A 10 -10.52 -33.48 25.09
C LEU A 10 -9.15 -32.80 25.22
N LEU A 11 -8.06 -33.57 25.29
CA LEU A 11 -6.71 -33.04 25.31
C LEU A 11 -6.40 -32.28 24.01
N ALA A 12 -6.73 -32.85 22.85
CA ALA A 12 -6.55 -32.18 21.56
C ALA A 12 -7.32 -30.86 21.47
N LEU A 13 -8.57 -30.85 21.93
CA LEU A 13 -9.38 -29.63 21.99
C LEU A 13 -8.79 -28.59 22.95
N ALA A 14 -8.30 -29.02 24.12
CA ALA A 14 -7.66 -28.13 25.08
C ALA A 14 -6.37 -27.53 24.51
N LEU A 15 -5.51 -28.35 23.89
CA LEU A 15 -4.28 -27.88 23.23
C LEU A 15 -4.60 -26.92 22.07
N PHE A 16 -5.63 -27.21 21.29
CA PHE A 16 -6.07 -26.30 20.22
C PHE A 16 -6.60 -24.98 20.78
N ALA A 17 -7.40 -25.01 21.84
CA ALA A 17 -7.86 -23.81 22.52
C ALA A 17 -6.68 -22.98 23.08
N VAL A 18 -5.71 -23.62 23.71
CA VAL A 18 -4.48 -22.96 24.18
C VAL A 18 -3.75 -22.34 22.98
N PHE A 19 -3.54 -23.07 21.89
CA PHE A 19 -2.91 -22.55 20.69
C PHE A 19 -3.66 -21.34 20.13
N LEU A 20 -4.98 -21.31 20.12
CA LEU A 20 -5.76 -20.16 19.68
C LEU A 20 -5.62 -18.94 20.61
N LEU A 21 -5.32 -19.16 21.90
CA LEU A 21 -5.23 -18.09 22.88
C LEU A 21 -3.79 -17.56 23.09
N ILE A 22 -2.77 -18.24 22.54
CA ILE A 22 -1.39 -17.74 22.59
C ILE A 22 -1.35 -16.35 21.91
N PRO A 23 -0.86 -15.28 22.55
CA PRO A 23 -0.72 -13.99 21.91
C PRO A 23 0.16 -14.06 20.65
N THR A 24 -0.24 -13.40 19.58
CA THR A 24 0.43 -13.44 18.25
C THR A 24 1.91 -13.10 18.34
N ARG A 25 2.33 -12.22 19.27
CA ARG A 25 3.74 -11.87 19.51
C ARG A 25 4.64 -13.08 19.77
N PHE A 26 4.12 -14.16 20.38
CA PHE A 26 4.88 -15.39 20.62
C PHE A 26 4.94 -16.30 19.38
N LEU A 27 4.16 -16.02 18.37
CA LEU A 27 4.17 -16.73 17.08
C LEU A 27 5.09 -16.07 16.06
N LEU A 28 5.41 -14.79 16.22
CA LEU A 28 6.28 -14.05 15.29
C LEU A 28 7.65 -14.71 15.07
N PRO A 29 8.32 -15.28 16.09
CA PRO A 29 9.61 -15.94 15.89
C PRO A 29 9.55 -17.19 15.01
N LEU A 30 8.35 -17.79 14.81
CA LEU A 30 8.18 -18.94 13.92
C LEU A 30 8.33 -18.58 12.43
N LEU A 31 8.13 -17.32 12.08
CA LEU A 31 8.39 -16.82 10.74
C LEU A 31 9.84 -16.39 10.60
N SER A 32 10.61 -17.09 9.76
CA SER A 32 12.03 -16.80 9.55
C SER A 32 12.25 -15.43 8.87
N ASP A 33 13.41 -14.82 9.12
CA ASP A 33 13.78 -13.54 8.52
C ASP A 33 13.95 -13.68 7.00
N GLU A 34 14.38 -14.85 6.51
CA GLU A 34 14.42 -15.15 5.07
C GLU A 34 13.04 -15.03 4.42
N LYS A 35 11.98 -15.52 5.10
CA LYS A 35 10.60 -15.40 4.60
C LYS A 35 10.11 -13.96 4.57
N VAL A 36 10.49 -13.16 5.56
CA VAL A 36 10.18 -11.72 5.58
C VAL A 36 10.91 -11.01 4.44
N GLU A 37 12.16 -11.35 4.18
CA GLU A 37 12.94 -10.80 3.06
C GLU A 37 12.36 -11.19 1.70
N GLN A 38 11.97 -12.46 1.51
CA GLN A 38 11.25 -12.90 0.31
C GLN A 38 9.94 -12.15 0.11
N ALA A 39 9.26 -11.79 1.20
CA ALA A 39 8.03 -11.01 1.16
C ALA A 39 8.26 -9.55 0.75
N ALA A 40 9.44 -8.97 0.96
CA ALA A 40 9.70 -7.55 0.75
C ALA A 40 9.31 -7.07 -0.66
N THR A 41 9.57 -7.88 -1.69
CA THR A 41 9.25 -7.56 -3.10
C THR A 41 7.95 -8.18 -3.59
N SER A 42 7.26 -9.00 -2.79
CA SER A 42 6.01 -9.64 -3.20
C SER A 42 4.89 -8.61 -3.37
N LEU A 43 4.14 -8.70 -4.46
CA LEU A 43 2.93 -7.90 -4.72
C LEU A 43 1.64 -8.71 -4.59
N LYS A 44 1.73 -9.87 -3.92
CA LYS A 44 0.57 -10.72 -3.69
C LYS A 44 -0.34 -10.11 -2.62
N GLU A 45 -1.62 -10.34 -2.79
CA GLU A 45 -2.68 -9.89 -1.89
C GLU A 45 -2.44 -10.38 -0.46
N GLU A 46 -2.08 -11.64 -0.29
CA GLU A 46 -1.86 -12.26 1.02
C GLU A 46 -0.76 -11.56 1.82
N LYS A 47 0.27 -11.03 1.14
CA LYS A 47 1.34 -10.26 1.79
C LYS A 47 0.86 -8.90 2.28
N ILE A 48 0.10 -8.18 1.44
CA ILE A 48 -0.39 -6.84 1.78
C ILE A 48 -1.44 -6.90 2.90
N GLN A 49 -2.23 -7.99 2.93
CA GLN A 49 -3.22 -8.25 3.96
C GLN A 49 -2.63 -8.83 5.25
N SER A 50 -1.37 -9.32 5.23
CA SER A 50 -0.74 -10.02 6.35
C SER A 50 -0.37 -9.08 7.50
N MET A 51 -0.90 -9.32 8.68
CA MET A 51 -0.49 -8.64 9.91
C MET A 51 0.87 -9.12 10.40
N ILE A 52 1.15 -10.43 10.32
CA ILE A 52 2.40 -11.01 10.82
C ILE A 52 3.60 -10.50 10.03
N LEU A 53 3.51 -10.44 8.70
CA LEU A 53 4.57 -9.87 7.87
C LEU A 53 4.79 -8.38 8.15
N GLN A 54 3.72 -7.61 8.30
CA GLN A 54 3.83 -6.19 8.62
C GLN A 54 4.44 -5.97 10.02
N GLN A 55 4.03 -6.74 11.02
CA GLN A 55 4.58 -6.65 12.36
C GLN A 55 6.09 -7.02 12.39
N LYS A 56 6.48 -8.09 11.70
CA LYS A 56 7.91 -8.46 11.58
C LYS A 56 8.71 -7.39 10.85
N MET A 57 8.20 -6.87 9.75
CA MET A 57 8.84 -5.80 8.98
C MET A 57 8.99 -4.53 9.82
N LEU A 58 7.95 -4.09 10.52
CA LEU A 58 8.00 -2.89 11.35
C LEU A 58 8.91 -3.06 12.58
N ALA A 59 9.08 -4.28 13.09
CA ALA A 59 9.99 -4.56 14.20
C ALA A 59 11.47 -4.51 13.80
N ASP A 60 11.81 -4.76 12.53
CA ASP A 60 13.19 -4.81 12.05
C ASP A 60 13.60 -3.49 11.37
N PRO A 61 14.59 -2.75 11.91
CA PRO A 61 15.00 -1.45 11.36
C PRO A 61 15.66 -1.53 9.98
N LYS A 62 16.04 -2.73 9.51
CA LYS A 62 16.59 -2.89 8.15
C LYS A 62 15.59 -2.62 7.04
N TYR A 63 14.28 -2.72 7.32
CA TYR A 63 13.26 -2.50 6.31
C TYR A 63 12.81 -1.04 6.28
N LEU A 64 12.70 -0.50 5.07
CA LEU A 64 12.03 0.76 4.79
C LEU A 64 10.66 0.46 4.18
N PRO A 65 9.57 0.62 4.93
CA PRO A 65 8.22 0.42 4.41
C PRO A 65 7.90 1.42 3.30
N MET A 66 7.43 0.92 2.15
CA MET A 66 7.01 1.73 1.02
C MET A 66 5.54 1.44 0.72
N TYR A 67 4.67 2.40 1.01
CA TYR A 67 3.24 2.34 0.74
C TYR A 67 2.93 2.97 -0.62
N GLY A 68 2.04 2.35 -1.38
CA GLY A 68 1.67 2.78 -2.71
C GLY A 68 0.66 1.82 -3.34
N SER A 69 0.63 1.73 -4.66
CA SER A 69 -0.33 0.89 -5.40
C SER A 69 0.35 0.14 -6.55
N SER A 70 -0.22 0.24 -7.76
CA SER A 70 0.28 -0.43 -8.96
C SER A 70 1.61 0.11 -9.48
N GLU A 71 2.08 1.25 -8.99
CA GLU A 71 3.41 1.81 -9.30
C GLU A 71 4.50 0.77 -9.09
N PHE A 72 4.38 -0.03 -8.04
CA PHE A 72 5.35 -1.08 -7.71
C PHE A 72 5.34 -2.27 -8.67
N ALA A 73 4.35 -2.39 -9.55
CA ALA A 73 4.22 -3.58 -10.43
C ALA A 73 5.18 -3.59 -11.62
N ARG A 74 5.74 -2.43 -11.99
CA ARG A 74 6.63 -2.29 -13.15
C ARG A 74 8.10 -2.33 -12.74
N MET A 75 8.51 -3.45 -12.13
CA MET A 75 9.87 -3.66 -11.63
C MET A 75 10.86 -3.85 -12.78
N ASP A 76 11.59 -2.80 -13.13
CA ASP A 76 12.80 -2.86 -13.97
C ASP A 76 14.07 -2.79 -13.09
N ALA A 77 15.25 -2.63 -13.70
CA ALA A 77 16.52 -2.58 -12.97
C ALA A 77 16.64 -1.34 -12.05
N PHE A 78 15.92 -0.27 -12.37
CA PHE A 78 15.94 0.99 -11.62
C PHE A 78 14.89 1.02 -10.49
N HIS A 79 14.00 0.03 -10.41
CA HIS A 79 13.02 -0.03 -9.33
C HIS A 79 13.71 -0.16 -7.96
N PRO A 80 13.24 0.52 -6.88
CA PRO A 80 13.91 0.53 -5.56
C PRO A 80 14.35 -0.84 -5.06
N SER A 81 13.49 -1.86 -5.21
CA SER A 81 13.81 -3.23 -4.77
C SER A 81 14.99 -3.87 -5.51
N ASN A 82 15.23 -3.50 -6.77
CA ASN A 82 16.34 -3.98 -7.58
C ASN A 82 17.56 -3.07 -7.43
N TYR A 83 17.36 -1.75 -7.49
CA TYR A 83 18.41 -0.75 -7.38
C TYR A 83 19.16 -0.86 -6.05
N PHE A 84 18.45 -0.81 -4.91
CA PHE A 84 19.07 -0.90 -3.59
C PHE A 84 19.60 -2.30 -3.23
N LYS A 85 19.23 -3.32 -4.00
CA LYS A 85 19.87 -4.63 -3.91
C LYS A 85 21.26 -4.63 -4.56
N VAL A 86 21.42 -3.92 -5.70
CA VAL A 86 22.71 -3.75 -6.40
C VAL A 86 23.60 -2.74 -5.69
N LYS A 87 23.01 -1.65 -5.17
CA LYS A 87 23.70 -0.56 -4.48
C LYS A 87 23.09 -0.35 -3.09
N PRO A 88 23.45 -1.19 -2.09
CA PRO A 88 22.89 -1.12 -0.75
C PRO A 88 23.19 0.21 -0.04
N GLU A 89 22.19 0.78 0.59
CA GLU A 89 22.25 2.07 1.32
C GLU A 89 21.86 1.95 2.80
N GLY A 90 21.92 0.73 3.34
CA GLY A 90 21.62 0.45 4.74
C GLY A 90 20.16 0.10 5.04
N PHE A 91 19.33 -0.03 4.02
CA PHE A 91 17.93 -0.46 4.15
C PHE A 91 17.51 -1.41 3.02
N THR A 92 16.45 -2.14 3.26
CA THR A 92 15.76 -2.96 2.26
C THR A 92 14.34 -2.40 2.05
N PRO A 93 13.99 -1.96 0.82
CA PRO A 93 12.62 -1.55 0.51
C PRO A 93 11.64 -2.69 0.77
N PHE A 94 10.57 -2.41 1.50
CA PHE A 94 9.49 -3.36 1.75
C PHE A 94 8.18 -2.82 1.19
N LEU A 95 7.76 -3.37 0.05
CA LEU A 95 6.64 -2.84 -0.71
C LEU A 95 5.30 -3.17 -0.05
N LEU A 96 4.43 -2.20 0.15
CA LEU A 96 3.08 -2.33 0.68
C LEU A 96 2.11 -1.65 -0.27
N GLY A 97 1.69 -2.38 -1.30
CA GLY A 97 0.79 -1.89 -2.33
C GLY A 97 0.74 -2.82 -3.53
N ARG A 98 -0.39 -2.84 -4.21
CA ARG A 98 -0.66 -3.54 -5.47
C ARG A 98 -1.78 -2.81 -6.21
N GLY A 99 -2.07 -3.21 -7.43
CA GLY A 99 -3.13 -2.58 -8.22
C GLY A 99 -4.43 -2.38 -7.44
N GLY A 100 -4.93 -1.16 -7.43
CA GLY A 100 -6.14 -0.77 -6.72
C GLY A 100 -5.99 -0.48 -5.23
N THR A 101 -4.79 -0.58 -4.66
CA THR A 101 -4.53 -0.08 -3.30
C THR A 101 -4.55 1.44 -3.31
N GLN A 102 -5.41 2.05 -2.50
CA GLN A 102 -5.55 3.50 -2.34
C GLN A 102 -5.54 3.86 -0.85
N ASP A 103 -5.70 5.15 -0.52
CA ASP A 103 -5.52 5.66 0.84
C ASP A 103 -6.34 4.91 1.90
N LEU A 104 -7.60 4.56 1.63
CA LEU A 104 -8.43 3.83 2.60
C LEU A 104 -7.86 2.46 2.99
N VAL A 105 -7.20 1.75 2.06
CA VAL A 105 -6.51 0.49 2.37
C VAL A 105 -5.32 0.76 3.29
N HIS A 106 -4.57 1.82 3.04
CA HIS A 106 -3.46 2.24 3.88
C HIS A 106 -3.91 2.76 5.24
N VAL A 107 -5.07 3.43 5.32
CA VAL A 107 -5.73 3.77 6.60
C VAL A 107 -5.88 2.52 7.47
N LEU A 108 -6.36 1.42 6.88
CA LEU A 108 -6.53 0.18 7.62
C LEU A 108 -5.21 -0.46 8.03
N ASN A 109 -4.19 -0.41 7.15
CA ASN A 109 -2.82 -0.84 7.48
C ASN A 109 -2.29 -0.07 8.70
N PHE A 110 -2.30 1.28 8.67
CA PHE A 110 -1.78 2.10 9.76
C PHE A 110 -2.60 1.95 11.04
N ALA A 111 -3.92 1.97 10.92
CA ALA A 111 -4.81 1.82 12.07
C ALA A 111 -4.67 0.47 12.79
N SER A 112 -4.25 -0.58 12.07
CA SER A 112 -4.05 -1.91 12.65
C SER A 112 -2.64 -2.12 13.26
N THR A 113 -1.66 -1.28 12.90
CA THR A 113 -0.25 -1.38 13.34
C THR A 113 0.25 -0.12 14.06
N MET A 114 -0.64 0.73 14.54
CA MET A 114 -0.38 2.06 15.10
C MET A 114 0.74 2.07 16.16
N ASP A 115 0.74 1.08 17.05
CA ASP A 115 1.69 0.92 18.13
C ASP A 115 3.15 0.69 17.69
N GLN A 116 3.35 0.31 16.42
CA GLN A 116 4.66 -0.02 15.86
C GLN A 116 5.23 1.07 14.94
N LEU A 117 4.47 2.13 14.67
CA LEU A 117 4.84 3.17 13.71
C LEU A 117 5.71 4.29 14.30
N LYS A 118 5.80 4.40 15.62
CA LYS A 118 6.54 5.48 16.28
C LYS A 118 7.99 5.52 15.80
N ASP A 119 8.43 6.70 15.37
CA ASP A 119 9.77 6.99 14.84
C ASP A 119 10.17 6.20 13.56
N LYS A 120 9.25 5.45 12.97
CA LYS A 120 9.53 4.73 11.71
C LYS A 120 9.59 5.68 10.54
N LYS A 121 10.69 5.62 9.79
CA LYS A 121 10.75 6.20 8.45
C LYS A 121 9.92 5.34 7.51
N ILE A 122 9.06 5.96 6.73
CA ILE A 122 8.23 5.31 5.72
C ILE A 122 8.21 6.13 4.45
N VAL A 123 7.97 5.50 3.31
CA VAL A 123 7.75 6.17 2.03
C VAL A 123 6.30 5.96 1.63
N PHE A 124 5.63 7.01 1.18
CA PHE A 124 4.25 6.95 0.72
C PHE A 124 4.13 7.55 -0.68
N VAL A 125 3.88 6.70 -1.68
CA VAL A 125 3.78 7.10 -3.08
C VAL A 125 2.32 7.39 -3.42
N LEU A 126 2.04 8.61 -3.88
CA LEU A 126 0.71 9.08 -4.26
C LEU A 126 0.61 9.18 -5.78
N SER A 127 -0.42 8.60 -6.33
CA SER A 127 -0.71 8.61 -7.76
C SER A 127 -1.97 9.39 -8.09
N PRO A 128 -1.95 10.31 -9.09
CA PRO A 128 -3.09 11.17 -9.43
C PRO A 128 -4.37 10.39 -9.75
N GLN A 129 -4.26 9.24 -10.39
CA GLN A 129 -5.41 8.42 -10.79
C GLN A 129 -6.23 7.84 -9.63
N TRP A 130 -5.79 7.97 -8.38
CA TRP A 130 -6.59 7.59 -7.21
C TRP A 130 -7.69 8.63 -6.92
N PHE A 131 -7.43 9.90 -7.27
CA PHE A 131 -8.26 11.05 -6.94
C PHE A 131 -9.40 11.30 -7.94
N VAL A 132 -9.94 10.23 -8.51
CA VAL A 132 -11.14 10.30 -9.35
C VAL A 132 -12.36 10.74 -8.54
N PRO A 133 -13.39 11.37 -9.15
CA PRO A 133 -14.54 11.94 -8.42
C PRO A 133 -15.32 10.94 -7.57
N GLN A 134 -15.33 9.66 -7.92
CA GLN A 134 -15.97 8.61 -7.12
C GLN A 134 -15.09 8.09 -5.98
N GLY A 135 -13.78 8.41 -5.96
CA GLY A 135 -12.80 7.84 -5.04
C GLY A 135 -12.63 6.33 -5.23
N ILE A 136 -12.15 5.64 -4.18
CA ILE A 136 -12.03 4.19 -4.21
C ILE A 136 -13.40 3.53 -4.27
N ASP A 137 -13.61 2.65 -5.26
CA ASP A 137 -14.81 1.85 -5.43
C ASP A 137 -14.67 0.42 -4.88
N GLU A 138 -15.78 -0.34 -4.87
CA GLU A 138 -15.82 -1.72 -4.39
C GLU A 138 -14.87 -2.64 -5.18
N THR A 139 -14.67 -2.39 -6.50
CA THR A 139 -13.85 -3.25 -7.36
C THR A 139 -12.36 -3.12 -7.06
N HIS A 140 -11.93 -1.97 -6.54
CA HIS A 140 -10.57 -1.71 -6.09
C HIS A 140 -10.38 -2.01 -4.59
N PHE A 141 -11.39 -1.68 -3.77
CA PHE A 141 -11.28 -1.90 -2.32
C PHE A 141 -11.38 -3.39 -1.93
N ALA A 142 -12.38 -4.12 -2.44
CA ALA A 142 -12.65 -5.48 -1.99
C ALA A 142 -11.46 -6.45 -2.17
N PRO A 143 -10.72 -6.46 -3.31
CA PRO A 143 -9.54 -7.32 -3.46
C PRO A 143 -8.38 -6.96 -2.53
N ASN A 144 -8.33 -5.71 -2.05
CA ASN A 144 -7.26 -5.18 -1.20
C ASN A 144 -7.64 -5.13 0.29
N PHE A 145 -8.92 -5.33 0.60
CA PHE A 145 -9.42 -5.31 1.97
C PHE A 145 -8.94 -6.52 2.78
N SER A 146 -8.33 -6.26 3.93
CA SER A 146 -7.95 -7.28 4.90
C SER A 146 -8.92 -7.31 6.07
N LYS A 147 -9.76 -8.36 6.15
CA LYS A 147 -10.62 -8.54 7.32
C LYS A 147 -9.80 -8.73 8.61
N GLN A 148 -8.63 -9.34 8.53
CA GLN A 148 -7.73 -9.48 9.68
C GLN A 148 -7.32 -8.11 10.22
N GLN A 149 -6.87 -7.18 9.36
CA GLN A 149 -6.57 -5.81 9.74
C GLN A 149 -7.80 -5.11 10.31
N GLY A 150 -8.99 -5.35 9.76
CA GLY A 150 -10.26 -4.88 10.32
C GLY A 150 -10.48 -5.33 11.76
N TYR A 151 -10.19 -6.61 12.07
CA TYR A 151 -10.27 -7.09 13.46
C TYR A 151 -9.16 -6.53 14.35
N HIS A 152 -7.94 -6.34 13.86
CA HIS A 152 -6.90 -5.65 14.63
C HIS A 152 -7.29 -4.20 14.91
N PHE A 153 -7.84 -3.49 13.93
CA PHE A 153 -8.34 -2.12 14.08
C PHE A 153 -9.41 -2.00 15.17
N ILE A 154 -10.44 -2.85 15.19
CA ILE A 154 -11.51 -2.74 16.22
C ILE A 154 -10.98 -2.94 17.64
N PHE A 155 -9.93 -3.73 17.81
CA PHE A 155 -9.28 -3.97 19.11
C PHE A 155 -8.15 -3.01 19.44
N ASN A 156 -7.74 -2.14 18.51
CA ASN A 156 -6.70 -1.16 18.77
C ASN A 156 -7.23 -0.04 19.68
N ASN A 157 -6.62 0.09 20.86
CA ASN A 157 -6.99 1.12 21.85
C ASN A 157 -6.12 2.38 21.77
N ASP A 158 -5.07 2.38 20.93
CA ASP A 158 -4.16 3.53 20.78
C ASP A 158 -4.74 4.62 19.88
N LEU A 159 -5.80 4.27 19.12
CA LEU A 159 -6.50 5.22 18.26
C LEU A 159 -7.42 6.15 19.05
N LYS A 160 -7.38 7.44 18.76
CA LYS A 160 -8.34 8.41 19.28
C LYS A 160 -9.77 7.99 18.93
N PRO A 161 -10.75 8.12 19.85
CA PRO A 161 -12.11 7.66 19.63
C PRO A 161 -12.78 8.23 18.37
N GLU A 162 -12.58 9.55 18.12
CA GLU A 162 -13.17 10.21 16.94
C GLU A 162 -12.61 9.69 15.63
N MET A 163 -11.30 9.47 15.56
CA MET A 163 -10.65 8.87 14.38
C MET A 163 -11.14 7.43 14.17
N LYS A 164 -11.23 6.64 15.24
CA LYS A 164 -11.74 5.28 15.19
C LYS A 164 -13.18 5.25 14.68
N LYS A 165 -14.01 6.21 15.11
CA LYS A 165 -15.39 6.38 14.66
C LYS A 165 -15.46 6.76 13.17
N GLN A 166 -14.60 7.69 12.72
CA GLN A 166 -14.51 8.11 11.31
C GLN A 166 -14.12 6.94 10.40
N ILE A 167 -13.07 6.21 10.74
CA ILE A 167 -12.63 5.02 10.00
C ILE A 167 -13.72 3.95 9.94
N ALA A 168 -14.37 3.65 11.08
CA ALA A 168 -15.43 2.66 11.13
C ALA A 168 -16.62 3.04 10.21
N LYS A 169 -17.03 4.32 10.20
CA LYS A 169 -18.08 4.81 9.29
C LYS A 169 -17.67 4.66 7.83
N ARG A 170 -16.42 5.01 7.50
CA ARG A 170 -15.92 4.91 6.12
C ARG A 170 -15.88 3.47 5.64
N LEU A 171 -15.41 2.52 6.45
CA LEU A 171 -15.37 1.09 6.13
C LEU A 171 -16.77 0.51 5.93
N LEU A 172 -17.77 0.94 6.70
CA LEU A 172 -19.16 0.48 6.58
C LEU A 172 -19.83 0.90 5.25
N ASN A 173 -19.23 1.73 4.42
CA ASN A 173 -19.75 2.04 3.09
C ASN A 173 -19.57 0.89 2.09
N PHE A 174 -18.65 -0.05 2.36
CA PHE A 174 -18.29 -1.11 1.43
C PHE A 174 -19.04 -2.42 1.71
N GLU A 175 -19.51 -3.05 0.63
CA GLU A 175 -20.29 -4.31 0.71
C GLU A 175 -19.44 -5.47 1.21
N ILE A 176 -18.14 -5.53 0.86
CA ILE A 176 -17.24 -6.59 1.37
C ILE A 176 -17.14 -6.55 2.90
N VAL A 177 -17.14 -5.35 3.50
CA VAL A 177 -17.13 -5.17 4.96
C VAL A 177 -18.47 -5.57 5.57
N LYS A 178 -19.59 -5.17 4.94
CA LYS A 178 -20.95 -5.48 5.42
C LYS A 178 -21.26 -6.98 5.39
N LYS A 179 -20.66 -7.74 4.47
CA LYS A 179 -20.78 -9.20 4.37
C LYS A 179 -20.09 -9.94 5.53
N GLU A 180 -19.08 -9.34 6.14
CA GLU A 180 -18.39 -9.87 7.33
C GLU A 180 -19.21 -9.52 8.59
N THR A 181 -20.28 -10.28 8.86
CA THR A 181 -21.32 -9.98 9.87
C THR A 181 -20.74 -9.59 11.24
N LEU A 182 -19.75 -10.33 11.74
CA LEU A 182 -19.16 -10.11 13.05
C LEU A 182 -18.33 -8.81 13.09
N LEU A 183 -17.61 -8.52 12.00
CA LEU A 183 -16.86 -7.27 11.83
C LEU A 183 -17.82 -6.09 11.71
N LYS A 184 -18.86 -6.21 10.87
CA LYS A 184 -19.91 -5.20 10.71
C LYS A 184 -20.52 -4.79 12.05
N ILE A 185 -20.99 -5.77 12.86
CA ILE A 185 -21.56 -5.51 14.18
C ILE A 185 -20.58 -4.75 15.07
N SER A 186 -19.29 -5.12 15.03
CA SER A 186 -18.25 -4.46 15.83
C SER A 186 -18.01 -3.02 15.35
N LEU A 187 -17.95 -2.78 14.03
CA LEU A 187 -17.80 -1.46 13.43
C LEU A 187 -19.02 -0.56 13.68
N GLU A 188 -20.24 -1.10 13.60
CA GLU A 188 -21.46 -0.34 13.94
C GLU A 188 -21.46 0.15 15.39
N GLY A 189 -20.95 -0.66 16.33
CA GLY A 189 -20.80 -0.27 17.73
C GLY A 189 -19.76 0.83 17.97
N ILE A 190 -18.80 0.99 17.05
CA ILE A 190 -17.81 2.08 17.06
C ILE A 190 -18.38 3.32 16.33
N ALA A 191 -19.03 3.11 15.19
CA ALA A 191 -19.47 4.17 14.29
C ALA A 191 -20.66 4.96 14.82
N TYR A 192 -21.56 4.30 15.56
CA TYR A 192 -22.85 4.88 15.98
C TYR A 192 -22.97 4.99 17.50
N ASP A 193 -23.51 6.11 17.97
CA ASP A 193 -23.67 6.38 19.41
C ASP A 193 -24.89 5.71 20.04
N ASP A 194 -25.76 5.11 19.22
CA ASP A 194 -26.97 4.40 19.68
C ASP A 194 -26.61 3.18 20.54
N THR A 195 -27.22 3.07 21.71
CA THR A 195 -27.06 1.99 22.68
C THR A 195 -27.29 0.60 22.05
N LYS A 196 -28.22 0.49 21.11
CA LYS A 196 -28.53 -0.75 20.38
C LYS A 196 -27.28 -1.34 19.69
N TYR A 197 -26.48 -0.50 19.00
CA TYR A 197 -25.26 -0.96 18.34
C TYR A 197 -24.16 -1.28 19.34
N LYS A 198 -24.03 -0.47 20.40
CA LYS A 198 -23.03 -0.70 21.46
C LYS A 198 -23.27 -2.02 22.20
N VAL A 199 -24.50 -2.34 22.54
CA VAL A 199 -24.85 -3.62 23.21
C VAL A 199 -24.56 -4.81 22.28
N LYS A 200 -24.94 -4.73 20.99
CA LYS A 200 -24.64 -5.80 20.03
C LYS A 200 -23.14 -6.01 19.86
N ALA A 201 -22.36 -4.93 19.72
CA ALA A 201 -20.92 -5.00 19.60
C ALA A 201 -20.25 -5.58 20.85
N LEU A 202 -20.74 -5.22 22.05
CA LEU A 202 -20.26 -5.78 23.32
C LEU A 202 -20.49 -7.30 23.38
N ALA A 203 -21.69 -7.78 23.00
CA ALA A 203 -21.99 -9.20 22.94
C ALA A 203 -21.17 -9.96 21.89
N ALA A 204 -20.84 -9.30 20.76
CA ALA A 204 -20.04 -9.87 19.69
C ALA A 204 -18.52 -9.91 20.01
N LYS A 205 -18.04 -9.07 20.95
CA LYS A 205 -16.61 -8.85 21.23
C LYS A 205 -15.83 -10.13 21.53
N PRO A 206 -16.28 -11.10 22.35
CA PRO A 206 -15.54 -12.34 22.59
C PRO A 206 -15.36 -13.17 21.32
N PHE A 207 -16.38 -13.27 20.48
CA PHE A 207 -16.35 -14.01 19.22
C PHE A 207 -15.40 -13.32 18.21
N ALA A 208 -15.43 -12.00 18.12
CA ALA A 208 -14.52 -11.22 17.31
C ALA A 208 -13.06 -11.42 17.73
N TYR A 209 -12.80 -11.50 19.03
CA TYR A 209 -11.46 -11.76 19.57
C TYR A 209 -10.95 -13.16 19.17
N ILE A 210 -11.76 -14.20 19.33
CA ILE A 210 -11.42 -15.57 18.93
C ILE A 210 -11.18 -15.62 17.40
N TYR A 211 -12.06 -15.01 16.63
CA TYR A 211 -11.95 -15.02 15.17
C TYR A 211 -10.70 -14.28 14.69
N ARG A 212 -10.34 -13.14 15.27
CA ARG A 212 -9.05 -12.48 15.03
C ARG A 212 -7.89 -13.44 15.25
N ASN A 213 -7.88 -14.15 16.36
CA ASN A 213 -6.82 -15.10 16.67
C ASN A 213 -6.75 -16.25 15.64
N ILE A 214 -7.90 -16.74 15.13
CA ILE A 214 -7.92 -17.74 14.04
C ILE A 214 -7.29 -17.15 12.77
N LEU A 215 -7.62 -15.90 12.42
CA LEU A 215 -7.06 -15.22 11.26
C LEU A 215 -5.53 -15.04 11.38
N ASP A 216 -5.04 -14.72 12.58
CA ASP A 216 -3.60 -14.59 12.85
C ASP A 216 -2.85 -15.91 12.62
N ARG A 217 -3.44 -17.06 12.99
CA ARG A 217 -2.83 -18.38 12.73
C ARG A 217 -2.84 -18.72 11.25
N LYS A 218 -3.96 -18.45 10.58
CA LYS A 218 -4.04 -18.61 9.12
C LYS A 218 -2.98 -17.76 8.42
N ASP A 219 -2.83 -16.52 8.83
CA ASP A 219 -1.85 -15.58 8.30
C ASP A 219 -0.40 -16.11 8.47
N LEU A 220 -0.06 -16.61 9.67
CA LEU A 220 1.24 -17.22 9.92
C LEU A 220 1.54 -18.34 8.92
N PHE A 221 0.61 -19.28 8.72
CA PHE A 221 0.79 -20.37 7.77
C PHE A 221 0.91 -19.85 6.33
N THR A 222 0.12 -18.85 5.96
CA THR A 222 0.20 -18.24 4.63
C THR A 222 1.56 -17.56 4.42
N ALA A 223 2.04 -16.81 5.41
CA ALA A 223 3.35 -16.15 5.35
C ALA A 223 4.51 -17.16 5.24
N MET A 224 4.42 -18.29 5.95
CA MET A 224 5.46 -19.34 5.90
C MET A 224 5.54 -20.06 4.56
N PHE A 225 4.40 -20.32 3.90
CA PHE A 225 4.35 -21.28 2.79
C PHE A 225 3.96 -20.67 1.44
N ASN A 226 3.16 -19.60 1.40
CA ASN A 226 2.54 -19.12 0.17
C ASN A 226 3.22 -17.87 -0.41
N ILE A 227 4.02 -17.14 0.37
CA ILE A 227 4.65 -15.90 -0.07
C ILE A 227 5.91 -16.24 -0.89
N LYS A 228 5.99 -15.65 -2.08
CA LYS A 228 7.14 -15.75 -2.97
C LYS A 228 7.61 -14.36 -3.36
N PRO A 229 8.94 -14.15 -3.52
CA PRO A 229 9.46 -12.88 -4.00
C PRO A 229 9.02 -12.61 -5.44
N HIS A 230 9.06 -11.35 -5.84
CA HIS A 230 8.97 -10.99 -7.25
C HIS A 230 10.28 -11.37 -7.97
N LYS A 231 10.19 -11.63 -9.29
CA LYS A 231 11.38 -11.92 -10.08
C LYS A 231 12.25 -10.66 -10.18
N GLU A 232 13.49 -10.79 -9.77
CA GLU A 232 14.47 -9.71 -9.83
C GLU A 232 14.90 -9.39 -11.26
N LYS A 233 15.19 -8.12 -11.51
CA LYS A 233 15.84 -7.61 -12.72
C LYS A 233 17.02 -6.74 -12.28
N LEU A 234 18.15 -7.39 -12.00
CA LEU A 234 19.34 -6.72 -11.49
C LEU A 234 20.22 -6.23 -12.65
N ASP A 235 20.72 -5.02 -12.53
CA ASP A 235 21.77 -4.48 -13.41
C ASP A 235 23.01 -4.13 -12.57
N PRO A 236 24.05 -4.99 -12.55
CA PRO A 236 25.25 -4.77 -11.76
C PRO A 236 26.02 -3.49 -12.12
N SER A 237 25.83 -2.93 -13.32
CA SER A 237 26.49 -1.70 -13.75
C SER A 237 26.08 -0.48 -12.91
N LEU A 238 24.85 -0.48 -12.37
CA LEU A 238 24.33 0.59 -11.51
C LEU A 238 25.13 0.77 -10.22
N LYS A 239 25.88 -0.26 -9.77
CA LYS A 239 26.65 -0.20 -8.53
C LYS A 239 27.67 0.94 -8.50
N GLN A 240 28.32 1.22 -9.62
CA GLN A 240 29.38 2.23 -9.73
C GLN A 240 28.88 3.58 -10.23
N MET A 241 27.65 3.67 -10.72
CA MET A 241 27.09 4.89 -11.28
C MET A 241 26.72 5.88 -10.16
N ASN A 242 27.03 7.16 -10.39
CA ASN A 242 26.39 8.25 -9.65
C ASN A 242 24.98 8.50 -10.19
N TRP A 243 24.20 9.40 -9.55
CA TRP A 243 22.82 9.64 -9.92
C TRP A 243 22.65 10.19 -11.36
N GLU A 244 23.58 11.02 -11.82
CA GLU A 244 23.53 11.55 -13.19
C GLU A 244 23.80 10.46 -14.23
N GLU A 245 24.78 9.61 -13.98
CA GLU A 245 25.09 8.45 -14.83
C GLU A 245 23.93 7.46 -14.86
N ALA A 246 23.31 7.20 -13.70
CA ALA A 246 22.14 6.32 -13.60
C ALA A 246 20.93 6.90 -14.38
N ARG A 247 20.71 8.22 -14.33
CA ARG A 247 19.67 8.88 -15.16
C ARG A 247 19.96 8.75 -16.66
N LYS A 248 21.21 8.94 -17.09
CA LYS A 248 21.60 8.74 -18.50
C LYS A 248 21.40 7.29 -18.95
N HIS A 249 21.76 6.35 -18.10
CA HIS A 249 21.53 4.91 -18.38
C HIS A 249 20.04 4.58 -18.47
N ALA A 250 19.22 5.14 -17.59
CA ALA A 250 17.78 5.00 -17.64
C ALA A 250 17.15 5.63 -18.90
N ASP A 251 17.66 6.79 -19.36
CA ASP A 251 17.25 7.41 -20.63
C ASP A 251 17.58 6.52 -21.83
N GLN A 252 18.76 5.90 -21.85
CA GLN A 252 19.15 4.95 -22.91
C GLN A 252 18.26 3.72 -22.92
N THR A 253 17.99 3.14 -21.75
CA THR A 253 17.11 1.99 -21.62
C THR A 253 15.68 2.33 -22.05
N GLY A 254 15.14 3.45 -21.58
CA GLY A 254 13.80 3.92 -21.95
C GLY A 254 13.67 4.21 -23.45
N ALA A 255 14.72 4.77 -24.09
CA ALA A 255 14.73 5.02 -25.53
C ALA A 255 14.66 3.73 -26.36
N VAL A 256 15.29 2.66 -25.89
CA VAL A 256 15.23 1.34 -26.55
C VAL A 256 13.88 0.68 -26.35
N GLU A 257 13.33 0.75 -25.12
CA GLU A 257 12.07 0.04 -24.78
C GLU A 257 10.80 0.78 -25.22
N SER A 258 10.86 2.06 -25.63
CA SER A 258 9.68 2.89 -25.99
C SER A 258 9.83 3.66 -27.32
N GLY A 259 10.71 3.19 -28.22
CA GLY A 259 11.02 3.89 -29.47
C GLY A 259 9.95 3.84 -30.54
N SER A 260 8.91 3.00 -30.44
CA SER A 260 7.95 2.74 -31.51
C SER A 260 6.70 3.65 -31.49
N ASN A 261 6.60 4.57 -30.52
CA ASN A 261 5.43 5.44 -30.40
C ASN A 261 5.78 6.84 -29.89
N GLU A 262 5.00 7.82 -30.33
CA GLU A 262 5.20 9.24 -29.99
C GLU A 262 4.96 9.60 -28.52
N TYR A 263 4.22 8.75 -27.79
CA TYR A 263 3.91 8.97 -26.37
C TYR A 263 5.04 8.55 -25.43
N GLY A 264 6.11 7.89 -25.95
CA GLY A 264 7.18 7.33 -25.13
C GLY A 264 6.68 6.31 -24.11
N ILE A 265 5.66 5.54 -24.48
CA ILE A 265 5.12 4.40 -23.73
C ILE A 265 5.90 3.16 -24.12
N GLU A 266 6.19 2.27 -23.15
CA GLU A 266 6.84 0.99 -23.39
C GLU A 266 6.17 0.24 -24.56
N ASP A 267 6.95 -0.19 -25.55
CA ASP A 267 6.45 -0.70 -26.82
C ASP A 267 5.58 -1.93 -26.68
N ASP A 268 5.94 -2.86 -25.81
CA ASP A 268 5.13 -4.05 -25.55
C ASP A 268 3.75 -3.70 -24.99
N TYR A 269 3.71 -2.74 -24.04
CA TYR A 269 2.45 -2.27 -23.47
C TYR A 269 1.65 -1.48 -24.51
N PHE A 270 2.28 -0.57 -25.24
CA PHE A 270 1.62 0.21 -26.28
C PHE A 270 1.00 -0.68 -27.35
N ASN A 271 1.77 -1.62 -27.91
CA ASN A 271 1.32 -2.51 -28.97
C ASN A 271 0.20 -3.46 -28.51
N SER A 272 0.29 -3.99 -27.28
CA SER A 272 -0.67 -4.97 -26.76
C SER A 272 -1.94 -4.35 -26.18
N LYS A 273 -1.88 -3.16 -25.56
CA LYS A 273 -2.99 -2.58 -24.78
C LYS A 273 -3.58 -1.30 -25.35
N ILE A 274 -2.79 -0.51 -26.08
CA ILE A 274 -3.19 0.84 -26.51
C ILE A 274 -3.46 0.92 -28.01
N LYS A 275 -2.54 0.49 -28.83
CA LYS A 275 -2.52 0.72 -30.29
C LYS A 275 -3.84 0.44 -31.00
N LYS A 276 -4.48 -0.69 -30.69
CA LYS A 276 -5.77 -1.08 -31.31
C LYS A 276 -6.93 -0.18 -30.91
N LYS A 277 -6.83 0.51 -29.79
CA LYS A 277 -7.87 1.38 -29.21
C LYS A 277 -7.48 2.86 -29.22
N LEU A 278 -6.38 3.21 -29.88
CA LEU A 278 -5.80 4.56 -29.79
C LEU A 278 -6.82 5.64 -30.16
N LYS A 279 -7.47 5.53 -31.30
CA LYS A 279 -8.52 6.49 -31.72
C LYS A 279 -9.69 6.63 -30.73
N GLN A 280 -10.04 5.56 -30.03
CA GLN A 280 -11.10 5.59 -29.01
C GLN A 280 -10.64 6.29 -27.72
N ARG A 281 -9.34 6.49 -27.57
CA ARG A 281 -8.72 7.15 -26.42
C ARG A 281 -8.50 8.65 -26.63
N GLU A 282 -8.70 9.16 -27.84
CA GLU A 282 -8.63 10.59 -28.13
C GLU A 282 -9.75 11.33 -27.39
N GLY A 283 -9.37 12.27 -26.53
CA GLY A 283 -10.33 13.09 -25.77
C GLY A 283 -11.22 12.34 -24.75
N TYR A 284 -10.95 11.06 -24.43
CA TYR A 284 -11.83 10.27 -23.57
C TYR A 284 -11.82 10.72 -22.09
N LEU A 285 -10.80 11.48 -21.67
CA LEU A 285 -10.67 12.05 -20.33
C LEU A 285 -11.06 13.53 -20.24
N LYS A 286 -11.65 14.11 -21.28
CA LYS A 286 -11.97 15.55 -21.33
C LYS A 286 -12.89 16.04 -20.21
N ASN A 287 -13.71 15.16 -19.64
CA ASN A 287 -14.61 15.47 -18.54
C ASN A 287 -14.09 14.99 -17.18
N ASP A 288 -12.94 14.31 -17.15
CA ASP A 288 -12.39 13.77 -15.92
C ASP A 288 -11.72 14.88 -15.09
N ALA A 289 -11.63 14.64 -13.80
CA ALA A 289 -11.05 15.55 -12.84
C ALA A 289 -10.39 14.77 -11.72
N TYR A 290 -9.36 15.37 -11.10
CA TYR A 290 -8.69 14.84 -9.91
C TYR A 290 -8.75 15.81 -8.73
N ASP A 291 -9.32 16.99 -8.92
CA ASP A 291 -9.43 18.06 -7.92
C ASP A 291 -10.60 17.90 -6.95
N GLN A 292 -11.52 16.96 -7.22
CA GLN A 292 -12.67 16.65 -6.37
C GLN A 292 -12.80 15.14 -6.21
N SER A 293 -12.50 14.63 -5.03
CA SER A 293 -12.53 13.20 -4.73
C SER A 293 -12.68 12.94 -3.23
N PRO A 294 -13.44 11.91 -2.82
CA PRO A 294 -13.41 11.40 -1.44
C PRO A 294 -12.02 10.94 -0.99
N GLU A 295 -11.11 10.67 -1.92
CA GLU A 295 -9.74 10.24 -1.63
C GLU A 295 -8.96 11.29 -0.82
N TYR A 296 -9.28 12.59 -0.95
CA TYR A 296 -8.69 13.64 -0.11
C TYR A 296 -9.04 13.49 1.38
N GLU A 297 -10.25 12.99 1.67
CA GLU A 297 -10.66 12.70 3.05
C GLU A 297 -9.94 11.45 3.57
N ASP A 298 -9.80 10.42 2.74
CA ASP A 298 -9.06 9.19 3.08
C ASP A 298 -7.56 9.51 3.27
N LEU A 299 -6.94 10.36 2.43
CA LEU A 299 -5.58 10.89 2.62
C LEU A 299 -5.46 11.68 3.93
N GLN A 300 -6.46 12.51 4.29
CA GLN A 300 -6.42 13.23 5.57
C GLN A 300 -6.38 12.27 6.76
N ILE A 301 -7.13 11.16 6.70
CA ILE A 301 -7.07 10.14 7.75
C ILE A 301 -5.67 9.50 7.81
N VAL A 302 -5.04 9.23 6.67
CA VAL A 302 -3.63 8.74 6.61
C VAL A 302 -2.71 9.72 7.33
N LEU A 303 -2.76 11.01 6.99
CA LEU A 303 -1.92 12.05 7.59
C LEU A 303 -2.12 12.14 9.11
N ASP A 304 -3.37 12.09 9.55
CA ASP A 304 -3.72 12.17 10.98
C ASP A 304 -3.27 10.92 11.75
N LEU A 305 -3.36 9.72 11.15
CA LEU A 305 -2.85 8.47 11.73
C LEU A 305 -1.32 8.52 11.87
N LEU A 306 -0.62 8.96 10.83
CA LEU A 306 0.84 9.11 10.87
C LEU A 306 1.28 10.13 11.93
N LYS A 307 0.53 11.23 12.05
CA LYS A 307 0.79 12.24 13.10
C LYS A 307 0.54 11.68 14.50
N GLN A 308 -0.54 10.94 14.69
CA GLN A 308 -0.84 10.34 15.98
C GLN A 308 0.18 9.27 16.37
N SER A 309 0.67 8.49 15.41
CA SER A 309 1.67 7.42 15.66
C SER A 309 3.08 7.95 15.90
N GLY A 310 3.40 9.17 15.46
CA GLY A 310 4.76 9.70 15.45
C GLY A 310 5.66 9.11 14.38
N ALA A 311 5.10 8.57 13.31
CA ALA A 311 5.85 8.12 12.14
C ALA A 311 6.52 9.28 11.39
N LYS A 312 7.58 8.99 10.67
CA LYS A 312 8.35 9.94 9.87
C LYS A 312 8.19 9.60 8.37
N PRO A 313 7.13 10.07 7.71
CA PRO A 313 6.90 9.77 6.29
C PRO A 313 7.69 10.70 5.37
N LEU A 314 8.08 10.17 4.20
CA LEU A 314 8.34 10.92 2.97
C LEU A 314 7.18 10.64 2.03
N PHE A 315 6.44 11.66 1.63
CA PHE A 315 5.47 11.56 0.56
C PHE A 315 6.14 11.76 -0.80
N ILE A 316 5.74 10.99 -1.79
CA ILE A 316 6.22 11.10 -3.17
C ILE A 316 5.01 11.39 -4.05
N SER A 317 5.00 12.55 -4.69
CA SER A 317 3.99 12.95 -5.68
C SER A 317 4.50 12.59 -7.08
N VAL A 318 3.88 11.60 -7.72
CA VAL A 318 4.26 11.19 -9.07
C VAL A 318 3.49 11.97 -10.14
N PRO A 319 4.10 12.27 -11.31
CA PRO A 319 3.42 12.95 -12.39
C PRO A 319 2.44 12.01 -13.13
N VAL A 320 1.58 12.59 -13.95
CA VAL A 320 0.96 11.89 -15.08
C VAL A 320 1.87 11.95 -16.30
N LYS A 321 1.61 11.14 -17.33
CA LYS A 321 2.31 11.25 -18.61
C LYS A 321 1.66 12.34 -19.47
N GLY A 322 2.24 13.55 -19.46
CA GLY A 322 1.69 14.74 -20.11
C GLY A 322 1.26 14.52 -21.55
N PRO A 323 2.12 14.04 -22.49
CA PRO A 323 1.73 13.79 -23.87
C PRO A 323 0.55 12.85 -24.04
N TRP A 324 0.42 11.83 -23.19
CA TRP A 324 -0.73 10.93 -23.20
C TRP A 324 -1.99 11.61 -22.66
N TYR A 325 -1.88 12.36 -21.56
CA TYR A 325 -3.03 13.05 -20.97
C TYR A 325 -3.56 14.17 -21.85
N ASP A 326 -2.68 14.84 -22.58
CA ASP A 326 -3.08 15.84 -23.60
C ASP A 326 -3.84 15.18 -24.76
N TYR A 327 -3.33 14.05 -25.29
CA TYR A 327 -4.04 13.26 -26.29
C TYR A 327 -5.39 12.75 -25.79
N ALA A 328 -5.44 12.28 -24.56
CA ALA A 328 -6.65 11.82 -23.90
C ALA A 328 -7.62 12.96 -23.53
N GLY A 329 -7.18 14.22 -23.65
CA GLY A 329 -7.99 15.42 -23.45
C GLY A 329 -8.21 15.81 -21.99
N PHE A 330 -7.41 15.27 -21.04
CA PHE A 330 -7.53 15.66 -19.63
C PHE A 330 -7.04 17.10 -19.44
N PRO A 331 -7.88 18.02 -18.91
CA PRO A 331 -7.51 19.44 -18.81
C PRO A 331 -6.28 19.64 -17.90
N LYS A 332 -5.30 20.40 -18.39
CA LYS A 332 -4.05 20.65 -17.67
C LYS A 332 -4.30 21.36 -16.34
N GLU A 333 -5.21 22.33 -16.33
CA GLU A 333 -5.56 23.10 -15.15
C GLU A 333 -6.10 22.21 -14.02
N ARG A 334 -6.83 21.14 -14.35
CA ARG A 334 -7.33 20.17 -13.37
C ARG A 334 -6.22 19.29 -12.78
N ARG A 335 -5.17 18.99 -13.58
CA ARG A 335 -3.97 18.29 -13.08
C ARG A 335 -3.20 19.18 -12.11
N GLU A 336 -3.00 20.45 -12.47
CA GLU A 336 -2.32 21.44 -11.62
C GLU A 336 -3.07 21.67 -10.31
N LEU A 337 -4.40 21.75 -10.35
CA LEU A 337 -5.23 21.84 -9.14
C LEU A 337 -5.08 20.62 -8.23
N TYR A 338 -5.00 19.42 -8.79
CA TYR A 338 -4.74 18.20 -8.04
C TYR A 338 -3.39 18.29 -7.32
N TYR A 339 -2.29 18.55 -8.02
CA TYR A 339 -0.96 18.64 -7.42
C TYR A 339 -0.95 19.69 -6.29
N LYS A 340 -1.45 20.87 -6.58
CA LYS A 340 -1.55 21.94 -5.58
C LYS A 340 -2.29 21.47 -4.33
N LYS A 341 -3.45 20.85 -4.49
CA LYS A 341 -4.29 20.43 -3.36
C LYS A 341 -3.65 19.35 -2.51
N VAL A 342 -3.03 18.34 -3.14
CA VAL A 342 -2.30 17.28 -2.44
C VAL A 342 -1.10 17.85 -1.69
N HIS A 343 -0.31 18.74 -2.33
CA HIS A 343 0.86 19.35 -1.70
C HIS A 343 0.46 20.20 -0.49
N GLU A 344 -0.52 21.09 -0.65
CA GLU A 344 -1.02 21.92 0.45
C GLU A 344 -1.52 21.07 1.63
N GLN A 345 -2.16 19.94 1.36
CA GLN A 345 -2.67 19.04 2.40
C GLN A 345 -1.53 18.36 3.18
N ILE A 346 -0.49 17.85 2.48
CA ILE A 346 0.66 17.21 3.09
C ILE A 346 1.53 18.21 3.85
N GLU A 347 1.81 19.39 3.26
CA GLU A 347 2.59 20.46 3.89
C GLU A 347 1.91 20.99 5.14
N LYS A 348 0.57 21.17 5.11
CA LYS A 348 -0.22 21.56 6.27
C LYS A 348 -0.17 20.53 7.40
N ALA A 349 -0.02 19.25 7.08
CA ALA A 349 0.22 18.19 8.07
C ALA A 349 1.64 18.22 8.64
N GLY A 350 2.57 18.97 8.02
CA GLY A 350 3.97 19.14 8.44
C GLY A 350 4.90 18.08 7.91
N TYR A 351 4.58 17.42 6.79
CA TYR A 351 5.39 16.35 6.23
C TYR A 351 6.16 16.77 4.98
N PRO A 352 7.36 16.19 4.77
CA PRO A 352 8.12 16.39 3.55
C PRO A 352 7.44 15.69 2.36
N ILE A 353 7.54 16.35 1.20
CA ILE A 353 7.09 15.81 -0.08
C ILE A 353 8.22 15.92 -1.11
N ALA A 354 8.51 14.82 -1.79
CA ALA A 354 9.31 14.80 -3.00
C ALA A 354 8.35 14.93 -4.19
N ASP A 355 8.31 16.15 -4.75
CA ASP A 355 7.40 16.49 -5.83
C ASP A 355 8.05 16.28 -7.19
N PHE A 356 7.45 15.42 -8.01
CA PHE A 356 7.85 15.16 -9.38
C PHE A 356 6.79 15.60 -10.41
N SER A 357 5.83 16.41 -10.03
CA SER A 357 4.76 16.89 -10.93
C SER A 357 5.29 17.65 -12.15
N ASN A 358 6.44 18.30 -12.03
CA ASN A 358 7.11 19.01 -13.12
C ASN A 358 7.73 18.09 -14.20
N HIS A 359 7.76 16.77 -13.96
CA HIS A 359 8.27 15.77 -14.91
C HIS A 359 7.20 15.17 -15.84
N GLU A 360 6.00 15.75 -15.96
CA GLU A 360 4.90 15.25 -16.81
C GLU A 360 5.34 15.02 -18.28
N TYR A 361 6.23 15.88 -18.79
CA TYR A 361 6.71 15.83 -20.18
C TYR A 361 8.11 15.24 -20.31
N ASP A 362 8.71 14.81 -19.21
CA ASP A 362 10.02 14.17 -19.26
C ASP A 362 9.92 12.77 -19.88
N LYS A 363 10.65 12.58 -20.97
CA LYS A 363 10.76 11.27 -21.61
C LYS A 363 11.29 10.24 -20.60
N TYR A 364 10.71 9.04 -20.65
CA TYR A 364 11.17 7.88 -19.88
C TYR A 364 11.01 8.00 -18.34
N PHE A 365 10.35 9.07 -17.85
CA PHE A 365 10.00 9.17 -16.43
C PHE A 365 8.91 8.14 -16.05
N LEU A 366 7.90 7.98 -16.90
CA LEU A 366 6.87 6.96 -16.78
C LEU A 366 6.98 5.93 -17.88
N LYS A 367 6.80 4.66 -17.53
CA LYS A 367 6.86 3.52 -18.43
C LYS A 367 5.63 3.40 -19.32
N ASP A 368 4.47 3.72 -18.78
CA ASP A 368 3.21 3.84 -19.50
C ASP A 368 2.51 5.15 -19.13
N HIS A 369 1.20 5.22 -19.20
CA HIS A 369 0.45 6.47 -18.94
C HIS A 369 0.35 6.82 -17.44
N MET A 370 0.72 5.93 -16.52
CA MET A 370 0.57 6.14 -15.07
C MET A 370 1.66 5.47 -14.20
N HIS A 371 2.42 4.50 -14.71
CA HIS A 371 3.37 3.77 -13.89
C HIS A 371 4.79 4.28 -14.09
N LEU A 372 5.51 4.41 -12.98
CA LEU A 372 6.93 4.76 -12.95
C LEU A 372 7.77 3.72 -13.70
N GLY A 373 8.90 4.16 -14.20
CA GLY A 373 9.88 3.31 -14.84
C GLY A 373 11.17 4.06 -15.09
N TRP A 374 12.19 3.35 -15.46
CA TRP A 374 13.48 3.90 -15.89
C TRP A 374 13.91 5.15 -15.09
N LYS A 375 13.93 6.33 -15.73
CA LYS A 375 14.39 7.58 -15.11
C LYS A 375 13.56 8.02 -13.91
N GLY A 376 12.26 7.80 -13.92
CA GLY A 376 11.39 8.15 -12.78
C GLY A 376 11.79 7.44 -11.50
N TRP A 377 12.15 6.15 -11.60
CA TRP A 377 12.64 5.42 -10.43
C TRP A 377 13.98 5.97 -9.94
N VAL A 378 14.92 6.34 -10.83
CA VAL A 378 16.22 6.91 -10.43
C VAL A 378 16.05 8.20 -9.62
N TYR A 379 15.11 9.08 -10.01
CA TYR A 379 14.80 10.29 -9.23
C TYR A 379 14.20 9.97 -7.86
N ILE A 380 13.29 8.99 -7.83
CA ILE A 380 12.64 8.58 -6.58
C ILE A 380 13.64 7.90 -5.65
N ASP A 381 14.51 7.04 -6.16
CA ASP A 381 15.54 6.37 -5.38
C ASP A 381 16.54 7.37 -4.76
N GLU A 382 16.91 8.43 -5.50
CA GLU A 382 17.71 9.51 -4.95
C GLU A 382 17.00 10.21 -3.78
N ALA A 383 15.72 10.55 -3.95
CA ALA A 383 14.93 11.16 -2.88
C ALA A 383 14.77 10.23 -1.66
N ILE A 384 14.54 8.93 -1.88
CA ILE A 384 14.48 7.92 -0.81
C ILE A 384 15.82 7.83 -0.06
N GLN A 385 16.95 7.78 -0.78
CA GLN A 385 18.28 7.72 -0.17
C GLN A 385 18.54 8.97 0.69
N GLN A 386 18.25 10.16 0.15
CA GLN A 386 18.41 11.42 0.88
C GLN A 386 17.55 11.45 2.14
N PHE A 387 16.28 11.05 2.03
CA PHE A 387 15.38 10.95 3.18
C PHE A 387 15.86 9.94 4.22
N TYR A 388 16.36 8.78 3.78
CA TYR A 388 16.83 7.76 4.72
C TYR A 388 18.07 8.22 5.49
N LYS A 389 18.96 8.97 4.83
CA LYS A 389 20.20 9.53 5.44
C LYS A 389 19.97 10.79 6.27
N ALA A 390 18.89 11.52 6.05
CA ALA A 390 18.51 12.67 6.88
C ALA A 390 18.20 12.21 8.31
N ASN A 391 18.67 12.96 9.32
CA ASN A 391 18.49 12.65 10.75
C ASN A 391 17.04 12.84 11.23
#